data_abb2a493de54f83bb3403163758d70a2
#
_entry.id   abb2a493de54f83bb3403163758d70a2
#
_cell.length_a   1.000
_cell.length_b   1.000
_cell.length_c   1.000
_cell.angle_alpha   90.00
_cell.angle_beta   90.00
_cell.angle_gamma   90.00
#
_symmetry.space_group_name_H-M   'P 1'
#
loop_
_entity.id
_entity.type
_entity.pdbx_description
1 polymer ?
#
loop_
_entity_poly.entity_id
_entity_poly.type
_entity_poly.pdbx_seq_one_letter_code
_entity_poly.pdbx_strand_id
1 'polypeptide(L)'
;MKHYVPDRKCLTTLRIIITAAVLLVIAAIRYFIPVEKAVFFSTVFLICTACFVMFVYLPKFFASIKYTASETEIIKSSGVFIKLYQSIKYSSIQYTTVINTPLSQYTGFNFIIFFVYGGQQRLLFLKQSDAEEIIRLSGSISMKEGKYVP
;
A
#
# COMPACT_ATOMS: atom_id res chain seq x y z
N MET A 1 -16.62 -8.92 12.67
CA MET A 1 -15.87 -7.96 11.85
C MET A 1 -14.41 -8.03 12.22
N LYS A 2 -13.53 -8.33 11.26
CA LYS A 2 -12.08 -8.34 11.49
C LYS A 2 -11.47 -7.08 10.88
N HIS A 3 -10.55 -6.47 11.61
CA HIS A 3 -9.84 -5.27 11.18
C HIS A 3 -8.42 -5.65 10.78
N TYR A 4 -8.03 -5.26 9.57
CA TYR A 4 -6.69 -5.47 9.03
C TYR A 4 -6.00 -4.12 8.85
N VAL A 5 -4.71 -4.10 9.14
CA VAL A 5 -3.88 -2.88 9.07
C VAL A 5 -2.69 -3.18 8.15
N PRO A 6 -2.22 -2.21 7.38
CA PRO A 6 -1.03 -2.38 6.54
C PRO A 6 0.18 -2.86 7.32
N ASP A 7 1.04 -3.67 6.66
CA ASP A 7 2.23 -4.22 7.29
C ASP A 7 3.26 -3.12 7.58
N ARG A 8 3.74 -3.08 8.82
CA ARG A 8 4.80 -2.16 9.25
C ARG A 8 6.13 -2.38 8.52
N LYS A 9 6.38 -3.59 8.02
CA LYS A 9 7.56 -3.89 7.20
C LYS A 9 7.57 -3.04 5.93
N CYS A 10 6.41 -2.85 5.30
CA CYS A 10 6.29 -2.00 4.12
C CYS A 10 6.70 -0.55 4.40
N LEU A 11 6.32 -0.01 5.56
CA LEU A 11 6.72 1.34 5.97
C LEU A 11 8.25 1.47 6.10
N THR A 12 8.90 0.46 6.70
CA THR A 12 10.36 0.43 6.83
C THR A 12 11.03 0.32 5.47
N THR A 13 10.54 -0.56 4.60
CA THR A 13 11.07 -0.72 3.23
C THR A 13 10.95 0.57 2.43
N LEU A 14 9.80 1.25 2.49
CA LEU A 14 9.61 2.55 1.83
C LEU A 14 10.59 3.61 2.36
N ARG A 15 10.83 3.64 3.66
CA ARG A 15 11.84 4.56 4.23
C ARG A 15 13.23 4.30 3.67
N ILE A 16 13.64 3.04 3.56
CA ILE A 16 14.94 2.67 2.98
C ILE A 16 15.03 3.10 1.52
N ILE A 17 14.00 2.85 0.72
CA ILE A 17 13.95 3.23 -0.70
C ILE A 17 14.04 4.76 -0.84
N ILE A 18 13.29 5.52 -0.05
CA ILE A 18 13.32 6.99 -0.08
C ILE A 18 14.71 7.50 0.30
N THR A 19 15.33 6.93 1.34
CA THR A 19 16.70 7.32 1.76
C THR A 19 17.69 7.07 0.63
N ALA A 20 17.66 5.90 0.00
CA ALA A 20 18.54 5.56 -1.11
C ALA A 20 18.33 6.52 -2.31
N ALA A 21 17.07 6.81 -2.66
CA ALA A 21 16.74 7.75 -3.72
C ALA A 21 17.26 9.17 -3.43
N VAL A 22 17.09 9.66 -2.20
CA VAL A 22 17.58 10.98 -1.77
C VAL A 22 19.10 11.06 -1.88
N LEU A 23 19.83 10.02 -1.43
CA LEU A 23 21.30 9.96 -1.52
C LEU A 23 21.75 9.99 -2.99
N LEU A 24 21.08 9.26 -3.87
CA LEU A 24 21.36 9.26 -5.29
C LEU A 24 21.14 10.64 -5.92
N VAL A 25 20.04 11.31 -5.58
CA VAL A 25 19.76 12.68 -6.06
C VAL A 25 20.80 13.67 -5.56
N ILE A 26 21.23 13.58 -4.29
CA ILE A 26 22.28 14.44 -3.73
C ILE A 26 23.60 14.23 -4.48
N ALA A 27 23.96 12.98 -4.78
CA ALA A 27 25.15 12.68 -5.55
C ALA A 27 25.08 13.26 -6.98
N ALA A 28 23.91 13.15 -7.63
CA ALA A 28 23.69 13.75 -8.93
C ALA A 28 23.79 15.28 -8.90
N ILE A 29 23.19 15.94 -7.91
CA ILE A 29 23.27 17.40 -7.74
C ILE A 29 24.73 17.84 -7.62
N ARG A 30 25.53 17.13 -6.80
CA ARG A 30 26.95 17.44 -6.63
C ARG A 30 27.78 17.24 -7.91
N TYR A 31 27.39 16.27 -8.74
CA TYR A 31 28.07 15.99 -9.99
C TYR A 31 27.79 17.05 -11.08
N PHE A 32 26.52 17.48 -11.18
CA PHE A 32 26.09 18.36 -12.26
C PHE A 32 26.19 19.86 -11.95
N ILE A 33 26.17 20.26 -10.69
CA ILE A 33 26.15 21.69 -10.29
C ILE A 33 27.48 22.06 -9.67
N PRO A 34 28.29 22.93 -10.33
CA PRO A 34 29.60 23.36 -9.83
C PRO A 34 29.50 24.48 -8.77
N VAL A 35 28.30 25.06 -8.55
CA VAL A 35 28.12 26.19 -7.63
C VAL A 35 27.87 25.69 -6.20
N GLU A 36 28.88 25.81 -5.33
CA GLU A 36 28.82 25.27 -3.94
C GLU A 36 27.62 25.78 -3.13
N LYS A 37 27.31 27.07 -3.21
CA LYS A 37 26.17 27.64 -2.47
C LYS A 37 24.82 27.06 -2.91
N ALA A 38 24.63 26.87 -4.22
CA ALA A 38 23.42 26.29 -4.78
C ALA A 38 23.26 24.82 -4.36
N VAL A 39 24.37 24.07 -4.39
CA VAL A 39 24.42 22.68 -3.94
C VAL A 39 24.05 22.58 -2.46
N PHE A 40 24.60 23.44 -1.61
CA PHE A 40 24.30 23.46 -0.18
C PHE A 40 22.81 23.68 0.10
N PHE A 41 22.22 24.76 -0.45
CA PHE A 41 20.80 25.05 -0.23
C PHE A 41 19.88 23.95 -0.79
N SER A 42 20.16 23.42 -1.99
CA SER A 42 19.38 22.34 -2.58
C SER A 42 19.45 21.05 -1.73
N THR A 43 20.64 20.72 -1.21
CA THR A 43 20.84 19.53 -0.37
C THR A 43 20.07 19.65 0.95
N VAL A 44 20.17 20.81 1.63
CA VAL A 44 19.45 21.07 2.88
C VAL A 44 17.94 20.98 2.65
N PHE A 45 17.42 21.63 1.61
CA PHE A 45 16.01 21.59 1.27
C PHE A 45 15.51 20.17 0.99
N LEU A 46 16.29 19.37 0.26
CA LEU A 46 15.97 17.98 -0.05
C LEU A 46 15.93 17.11 1.21
N ILE A 47 16.90 17.26 2.10
CA ILE A 47 16.96 16.53 3.37
C ILE A 47 15.75 16.90 4.26
N CYS A 48 15.44 18.17 4.41
CA CYS A 48 14.29 18.63 5.21
C CYS A 48 12.96 18.04 4.65
N THR A 49 12.79 18.08 3.32
CA THR A 49 11.60 17.51 2.66
C THR A 49 11.53 16.00 2.88
N ALA A 50 12.64 15.29 2.71
CA ALA A 50 12.70 13.84 2.94
C ALA A 50 12.37 13.48 4.39
N CYS A 51 12.91 14.20 5.36
CA CYS A 51 12.61 14.01 6.78
C CYS A 51 11.10 14.23 7.05
N PHE A 52 10.52 15.28 6.52
CA PHE A 52 9.10 15.55 6.67
C PHE A 52 8.23 14.41 6.11
N VAL A 53 8.55 13.94 4.90
CA VAL A 53 7.84 12.82 4.28
C VAL A 53 7.98 11.54 5.10
N MET A 54 9.20 11.21 5.55
CA MET A 54 9.46 9.97 6.29
C MET A 54 8.84 9.92 7.68
N PHE A 55 8.88 11.04 8.42
CA PHE A 55 8.45 11.05 9.82
C PHE A 55 7.03 11.53 10.03
N VAL A 56 6.49 12.36 9.13
CA VAL A 56 5.15 12.93 9.26
C VAL A 56 4.17 12.28 8.27
N TYR A 57 4.49 12.31 6.98
CA TYR A 57 3.55 11.89 5.95
C TYR A 57 3.38 10.36 5.91
N LEU A 58 4.47 9.59 5.85
CA LEU A 58 4.40 8.13 5.75
C LEU A 58 3.62 7.48 6.92
N PRO A 59 3.95 7.76 8.20
CA PRO A 59 3.23 7.11 9.29
C PRO A 59 1.75 7.50 9.32
N LYS A 60 1.39 8.75 8.99
CA LYS A 60 -0.01 9.17 8.87
C LYS A 60 -0.72 8.48 7.72
N PHE A 61 -0.07 8.34 6.57
CA PHE A 61 -0.62 7.63 5.42
C PHE A 61 -0.92 6.17 5.75
N PHE A 62 0.03 5.45 6.34
CA PHE A 62 -0.17 4.05 6.75
C PHE A 62 -1.23 3.90 7.85
N ALA A 63 -1.29 4.82 8.81
CA ALA A 63 -2.32 4.81 9.85
C ALA A 63 -3.73 5.10 9.33
N SER A 64 -3.84 5.79 8.20
CA SER A 64 -5.12 6.14 7.59
C SER A 64 -5.76 5.01 6.78
N ILE A 65 -4.96 4.02 6.37
CA ILE A 65 -5.45 2.87 5.62
C ILE A 65 -5.93 1.81 6.61
N LYS A 66 -7.21 1.46 6.53
CA LYS A 66 -7.82 0.39 7.33
C LYS A 66 -8.69 -0.46 6.43
N TYR A 67 -8.61 -1.76 6.61
CA TYR A 67 -9.47 -2.72 5.95
C TYR A 67 -10.34 -3.40 6.99
N THR A 68 -11.63 -3.49 6.75
CA THR A 68 -12.57 -4.19 7.60
C THR A 68 -13.26 -5.25 6.75
N ALA A 69 -13.04 -6.52 7.08
CA ALA A 69 -13.76 -7.62 6.48
C ALA A 69 -14.91 -8.05 7.38
N SER A 70 -16.10 -8.07 6.81
CA SER A 70 -17.29 -8.69 7.36
C SER A 70 -17.52 -10.04 6.69
N GLU A 71 -18.57 -10.76 7.06
CA GLU A 71 -18.95 -12.03 6.42
C GLU A 71 -19.43 -11.85 4.97
N THR A 72 -19.96 -10.68 4.64
CA THR A 72 -20.60 -10.41 3.34
C THR A 72 -19.89 -9.39 2.48
N GLU A 73 -19.06 -8.54 3.08
CA GLU A 73 -18.42 -7.41 2.40
C GLU A 73 -17.04 -7.09 2.95
N ILE A 74 -16.23 -6.42 2.12
CA ILE A 74 -14.96 -5.83 2.53
C ILE A 74 -15.04 -4.31 2.36
N ILE A 75 -14.73 -3.59 3.44
CA ILE A 75 -14.74 -2.14 3.50
C ILE A 75 -13.30 -1.66 3.57
N LYS A 76 -12.91 -0.83 2.62
CA LYS A 76 -11.65 -0.11 2.62
C LYS A 76 -11.87 1.32 3.06
N SER A 77 -11.19 1.74 4.11
CA SER A 77 -11.09 3.14 4.51
C SER A 77 -9.67 3.61 4.26
N SER A 78 -9.51 4.67 3.50
CA SER A 78 -8.20 5.25 3.19
C SER A 78 -8.30 6.75 3.04
N GLY A 79 -7.19 7.45 3.32
CA GLY A 79 -7.04 8.88 3.09
C GLY A 79 -6.55 9.65 4.32
N VAL A 80 -5.52 10.48 4.11
CA VAL A 80 -4.92 11.32 5.17
C VAL A 80 -5.73 12.59 5.38
N PHE A 81 -6.15 13.24 4.28
CA PHE A 81 -6.91 14.49 4.30
C PHE A 81 -8.39 14.28 3.99
N ILE A 82 -8.70 13.42 3.00
CA ILE A 82 -10.05 13.09 2.58
C ILE A 82 -10.27 11.62 2.86
N LYS A 83 -11.17 11.28 3.76
CA LYS A 83 -11.49 9.87 4.05
C LYS A 83 -12.37 9.32 2.94
N LEU A 84 -11.86 8.31 2.26
CA LEU A 84 -12.57 7.57 1.24
C LEU A 84 -12.99 6.21 1.80
N TYR A 85 -14.28 5.92 1.76
CA TYR A 85 -14.84 4.63 2.15
C TYR A 85 -15.31 3.90 0.89
N GLN A 86 -14.80 2.72 0.68
CA GLN A 86 -15.19 1.86 -0.44
C GLN A 86 -15.62 0.51 0.13
N SER A 87 -16.85 0.10 -0.12
CA SER A 87 -17.38 -1.21 0.27
C SER A 87 -17.63 -2.04 -0.98
N ILE A 88 -17.24 -3.31 -0.93
CA ILE A 88 -17.53 -4.29 -1.98
C ILE A 88 -18.10 -5.54 -1.32
N LYS A 89 -19.25 -5.99 -1.83
CA LYS A 89 -19.82 -7.27 -1.45
C LYS A 89 -19.05 -8.40 -2.13
N TYR A 90 -18.78 -9.48 -1.42
CA TYR A 90 -18.07 -10.64 -1.99
C TYR A 90 -18.83 -11.25 -3.18
N SER A 91 -20.17 -11.22 -3.15
CA SER A 91 -21.02 -11.69 -4.27
C SER A 91 -20.86 -10.89 -5.57
N SER A 92 -20.33 -9.67 -5.49
CA SER A 92 -20.10 -8.80 -6.65
C SER A 92 -18.70 -9.00 -7.26
N ILE A 93 -17.83 -9.81 -6.64
CA ILE A 93 -16.48 -10.06 -7.14
C ILE A 93 -16.56 -11.03 -8.32
N GLN A 94 -16.03 -10.61 -9.48
CA GLN A 94 -15.94 -11.45 -10.67
C GLN A 94 -14.70 -12.34 -10.64
N TYR A 95 -13.55 -11.75 -10.34
CA TYR A 95 -12.29 -12.45 -10.17
C TYR A 95 -11.35 -11.67 -9.27
N THR A 96 -10.39 -12.39 -8.70
CA THR A 96 -9.41 -11.85 -7.76
C THR A 96 -8.01 -12.08 -8.32
N THR A 97 -7.22 -11.02 -8.40
CA THR A 97 -5.80 -11.10 -8.76
C THR A 97 -4.95 -10.87 -7.52
N VAL A 98 -4.09 -11.82 -7.22
CA VAL A 98 -3.14 -11.74 -6.11
C VAL A 98 -1.75 -11.54 -6.68
N ILE A 99 -1.10 -10.47 -6.27
CA ILE A 99 0.27 -10.16 -6.70
C ILE A 99 1.18 -10.35 -5.49
N ASN A 100 1.86 -11.49 -5.46
CA ASN A 100 2.90 -11.79 -4.49
C ASN A 100 4.26 -11.71 -5.17
N THR A 101 5.13 -10.84 -4.67
CA THR A 101 6.51 -10.81 -5.13
C THR A 101 7.37 -11.76 -4.28
N PRO A 102 8.44 -12.37 -4.83
CA PRO A 102 9.35 -13.23 -4.05
C PRO A 102 9.93 -12.51 -2.83
N LEU A 103 10.03 -11.20 -2.90
CA LEU A 103 10.51 -10.33 -1.82
C LEU A 103 9.40 -9.86 -0.87
N SER A 104 8.14 -10.25 -1.08
CA SER A 104 7.00 -9.77 -0.28
C SER A 104 7.11 -10.12 1.21
N GLN A 105 7.75 -11.26 1.53
CA GLN A 105 8.02 -11.68 2.91
C GLN A 105 8.91 -10.69 3.67
N TYR A 106 9.83 -10.03 2.96
CA TYR A 106 10.77 -9.06 3.51
C TYR A 106 10.26 -7.63 3.40
N THR A 107 9.63 -7.29 2.28
CA THR A 107 9.20 -5.92 1.95
C THR A 107 7.78 -5.60 2.41
N GLY A 108 6.93 -6.60 2.63
CA GLY A 108 5.52 -6.42 2.96
C GLY A 108 4.66 -5.96 1.76
N PHE A 109 5.18 -5.99 0.53
CA PHE A 109 4.44 -5.60 -0.68
C PHE A 109 3.57 -6.75 -1.18
N ASN A 110 2.42 -6.93 -0.55
CA ASN A 110 1.36 -7.83 -1.00
C ASN A 110 0.18 -7.01 -1.49
N PHE A 111 -0.34 -7.36 -2.66
CA PHE A 111 -1.46 -6.66 -3.28
C PHE A 111 -2.54 -7.65 -3.66
N ILE A 112 -3.80 -7.30 -3.35
CA ILE A 112 -4.97 -8.02 -3.81
C ILE A 112 -5.80 -7.04 -4.62
N ILE A 113 -6.23 -7.44 -5.81
CA ILE A 113 -7.09 -6.66 -6.66
C ILE A 113 -8.39 -7.45 -6.86
N PHE A 114 -9.50 -6.90 -6.39
CA PHE A 114 -10.83 -7.42 -6.65
C PHE A 114 -11.42 -6.69 -7.85
N PHE A 115 -11.82 -7.46 -8.84
CA PHE A 115 -12.52 -6.95 -10.00
C PHE A 115 -14.02 -7.19 -9.81
N VAL A 116 -14.79 -6.12 -9.95
CA VAL A 116 -16.24 -6.10 -9.80
C VAL A 116 -16.89 -5.46 -11.02
N TYR A 117 -18.20 -5.66 -11.20
CA TYR A 117 -18.93 -4.95 -12.24
C TYR A 117 -18.79 -3.43 -12.04
N GLY A 118 -18.20 -2.76 -13.02
CA GLY A 118 -18.01 -1.30 -13.00
C GLY A 118 -16.72 -0.80 -12.37
N GLY A 119 -15.77 -1.68 -11.96
CA GLY A 119 -14.50 -1.21 -11.43
C GLY A 119 -13.59 -2.25 -10.80
N GLN A 120 -12.60 -1.75 -10.10
CA GLN A 120 -11.64 -2.58 -9.35
C GLN A 120 -11.37 -1.97 -7.98
N GLN A 121 -11.23 -2.81 -6.97
CA GLN A 121 -10.75 -2.40 -5.66
C GLN A 121 -9.39 -3.02 -5.38
N ARG A 122 -8.43 -2.17 -5.00
CA ARG A 122 -7.07 -2.59 -4.67
C ARG A 122 -6.88 -2.55 -3.16
N LEU A 123 -6.49 -3.68 -2.59
CA LEU A 123 -6.03 -3.80 -1.22
C LEU A 123 -4.50 -3.85 -1.25
N LEU A 124 -3.87 -2.84 -0.69
CA LEU A 124 -2.43 -2.63 -0.76
C LEU A 124 -1.79 -2.86 0.61
N PHE A 125 -0.56 -3.37 0.61
CA PHE A 125 0.29 -3.47 1.80
C PHE A 125 -0.26 -4.39 2.90
N LEU A 126 -1.02 -5.42 2.55
CA LEU A 126 -1.52 -6.41 3.50
C LEU A 126 -0.39 -7.36 3.94
N LYS A 127 -0.49 -7.83 5.19
CA LYS A 127 0.32 -8.99 5.60
C LYS A 127 -0.07 -10.20 4.77
N GLN A 128 0.88 -11.09 4.48
CA GLN A 128 0.62 -12.28 3.70
C GLN A 128 -0.47 -13.16 4.33
N SER A 129 -0.44 -13.35 5.65
CA SER A 129 -1.46 -14.09 6.40
C SER A 129 -2.87 -13.49 6.24
N ASP A 130 -2.95 -12.16 6.29
CA ASP A 130 -4.23 -11.46 6.19
C ASP A 130 -4.76 -11.49 4.76
N ALA A 131 -3.85 -11.43 3.78
CA ALA A 131 -4.18 -11.57 2.36
C ALA A 131 -4.76 -12.96 2.06
N GLU A 132 -4.14 -14.03 2.56
CA GLU A 132 -4.61 -15.41 2.40
C GLU A 132 -5.98 -15.62 3.08
N GLU A 133 -6.18 -15.04 4.26
CA GLU A 133 -7.46 -15.12 4.97
C GLU A 133 -8.59 -14.41 4.20
N ILE A 134 -8.33 -13.22 3.67
CA ILE A 134 -9.30 -12.46 2.86
C ILE A 134 -9.66 -13.22 1.58
N ILE A 135 -8.67 -13.83 0.91
CA ILE A 135 -8.90 -14.64 -0.28
C ILE A 135 -9.76 -15.86 0.08
N ARG A 136 -9.47 -16.53 1.19
CA ARG A 136 -10.25 -17.68 1.65
C ARG A 136 -11.69 -17.29 1.98
N LEU A 137 -11.92 -16.15 2.60
CA LEU A 137 -13.27 -15.64 2.87
C LEU A 137 -14.02 -15.32 1.57
N SER A 138 -13.38 -14.64 0.63
CA SER A 138 -13.98 -14.33 -0.66
C SER A 138 -14.26 -15.57 -1.49
N GLY A 139 -13.35 -16.56 -1.50
CA GLY A 139 -13.49 -17.81 -2.23
C GLY A 139 -14.55 -18.75 -1.63
N SER A 140 -14.66 -18.84 -0.31
CA SER A 140 -15.64 -19.70 0.35
C SER A 140 -17.08 -19.24 0.11
N ILE A 141 -17.30 -17.93 -0.05
CA ILE A 141 -18.61 -17.36 -0.35
C ILE A 141 -18.94 -17.52 -1.83
N SER A 142 -17.96 -17.36 -2.71
CA SER A 142 -18.13 -17.62 -4.15
C SER A 142 -18.50 -19.08 -4.45
N MET A 143 -17.96 -20.03 -3.69
CA MET A 143 -18.35 -21.45 -3.80
C MET A 143 -19.78 -21.72 -3.31
N LYS A 144 -20.26 -21.01 -2.26
CA LYS A 144 -21.64 -21.17 -1.77
C LYS A 144 -22.69 -20.63 -2.75
N GLU A 145 -22.36 -19.63 -3.55
CA GLU A 145 -23.26 -19.05 -4.54
C GLU A 145 -23.18 -19.71 -5.95
N GLY A 146 -22.43 -20.81 -6.10
CA GLY A 146 -22.36 -21.57 -7.36
C GLY A 146 -21.66 -20.86 -8.52
N LYS A 147 -20.95 -19.78 -8.26
CA LYS A 147 -20.13 -19.10 -9.27
C LYS A 147 -18.70 -19.65 -9.25
N TYR A 148 -18.51 -20.76 -9.93
CA TYR A 148 -17.17 -21.22 -10.33
C TYR A 148 -16.74 -20.35 -11.53
N VAL A 149 -15.70 -19.57 -11.37
CA VAL A 149 -14.96 -19.02 -12.51
C VAL A 149 -13.60 -19.70 -12.50
N PRO A 150 -13.25 -20.46 -13.55
CA PRO A 150 -11.98 -21.15 -13.68
C PRO A 150 -10.79 -20.19 -13.74
#